data_d26ab322e6c86601da754c22baabb835
#
_entry.id   d26ab322e6c86601da754c22baabb835
#
_cell.length_a   1.000
_cell.length_b   1.000
_cell.length_c   1.000
_cell.angle_alpha   90.00
_cell.angle_beta   90.00
_cell.angle_gamma   90.00
#
_symmetry.space_group_name_H-M   'P 1'
#
loop_
_entity.id
_entity.type
_entity.pdbx_description
1 polymer ?
#
loop_
_entity_poly.entity_id
_entity_poly.type
_entity_poly.pdbx_seq_one_letter_code
_entity_poly.pdbx_strand_id
1 'polypeptide(L)'
;MKRSTKITTIIIVFFLIIASAITARTMIGNHFKKKFSKRPPPGIIVTEIKQKAFNNKINTFGTATPIRTKSYKIEKYEILEPIKFNQRVKKGDLIAKLKYKNILAPFDGVVGKRDFSDDLEVSKTSILINLEDSSTIYTDVNIPEIFAPFVKVGLPVDIKFSGYEKNNYPGVIQSIASRITKDTRSLAARIKMDNFKYEILPGSLLEISIKYNKRDSLSMPDTGAIIEGDKVYVYKIDKENTAKRLEIKIGMRENGNIEIISGLKDGDIIA
;
A
#
# COMPACT_ATOMS: atom_id res chain seq x y z
N MET A 1 17.30 -24.57 -94.17
CA MET A 1 17.89 -24.88 -92.87
C MET A 1 17.68 -26.35 -92.57
N LYS A 2 18.78 -27.12 -92.44
CA LYS A 2 18.71 -28.56 -92.14
C LYS A 2 17.96 -28.86 -90.82
N ARG A 3 17.19 -29.93 -90.78
CA ARG A 3 16.33 -30.34 -89.60
C ARG A 3 17.12 -30.38 -88.31
N SER A 4 18.41 -30.65 -88.33
CA SER A 4 19.34 -30.71 -87.20
C SER A 4 19.58 -29.31 -86.58
N THR A 5 19.68 -28.24 -87.36
CA THR A 5 19.89 -26.86 -86.88
C THR A 5 18.68 -26.30 -86.10
N LYS A 6 17.47 -26.72 -86.49
CA LYS A 6 16.26 -26.35 -85.75
C LYS A 6 16.19 -27.00 -84.39
N ILE A 7 16.60 -28.27 -84.25
CA ILE A 7 16.63 -29.00 -83.01
C ILE A 7 17.68 -28.43 -82.03
N THR A 8 18.87 -28.11 -82.54
CA THR A 8 19.94 -27.50 -81.74
C THR A 8 19.54 -26.12 -81.19
N THR A 9 18.86 -25.31 -81.98
CA THR A 9 18.36 -23.97 -81.54
C THR A 9 17.30 -24.11 -80.47
N ILE A 10 16.40 -25.10 -80.58
CA ILE A 10 15.37 -25.33 -79.54
C ILE A 10 16.01 -25.80 -78.19
N ILE A 11 17.02 -26.65 -78.23
CA ILE A 11 17.75 -27.11 -77.06
C ILE A 11 18.50 -25.93 -76.42
N ILE A 12 19.14 -25.09 -77.16
CA ILE A 12 19.87 -23.91 -76.66
C ILE A 12 18.88 -22.93 -75.97
N VAL A 13 17.72 -22.66 -76.58
CA VAL A 13 16.68 -21.81 -76.00
C VAL A 13 16.14 -22.38 -74.76
N PHE A 14 15.91 -23.71 -74.70
CA PHE A 14 15.45 -24.42 -73.53
C PHE A 14 16.43 -24.26 -72.33
N PHE A 15 17.74 -24.47 -72.60
CA PHE A 15 18.77 -24.27 -71.57
C PHE A 15 18.90 -22.82 -71.11
N LEU A 16 18.73 -21.84 -71.99
CA LEU A 16 18.72 -20.42 -71.64
C LEU A 16 17.53 -20.06 -70.77
N ILE A 17 16.35 -20.63 -70.99
CA ILE A 17 15.16 -20.42 -70.15
C ILE A 17 15.40 -21.04 -68.75
N ILE A 18 15.98 -22.24 -68.68
CA ILE A 18 16.30 -22.87 -67.41
C ILE A 18 17.37 -22.04 -66.65
N ALA A 19 18.40 -21.60 -67.27
CA ALA A 19 19.44 -20.75 -66.66
C ALA A 19 18.87 -19.42 -66.20
N SER A 20 17.99 -18.78 -66.97
CA SER A 20 17.27 -17.56 -66.57
C SER A 20 16.36 -17.80 -65.37
N ALA A 21 15.65 -18.89 -65.31
CA ALA A 21 14.79 -19.25 -64.17
C ALA A 21 15.60 -19.52 -62.90
N ILE A 22 16.74 -20.18 -62.99
CA ILE A 22 17.63 -20.44 -61.82
C ILE A 22 18.25 -19.14 -61.35
N THR A 23 18.72 -18.27 -62.24
CA THR A 23 19.28 -16.95 -61.86
C THR A 23 18.22 -16.03 -61.23
N ALA A 24 17.02 -15.97 -61.81
CA ALA A 24 15.90 -15.25 -61.22
C ALA A 24 15.54 -15.76 -59.81
N ARG A 25 15.46 -17.09 -59.63
CA ARG A 25 15.18 -17.72 -58.35
C ARG A 25 16.26 -17.41 -57.30
N THR A 26 17.54 -17.44 -57.67
CA THR A 26 18.64 -17.12 -56.76
C THR A 26 18.69 -15.63 -56.41
N MET A 27 18.44 -14.72 -57.36
CA MET A 27 18.34 -13.29 -57.10
C MET A 27 17.18 -12.95 -56.19
N ILE A 28 15.99 -13.48 -56.44
CA ILE A 28 14.81 -13.30 -55.60
C ILE A 28 15.09 -13.86 -54.18
N GLY A 29 15.62 -15.08 -54.09
CA GLY A 29 15.97 -15.67 -52.80
C GLY A 29 16.98 -14.86 -52.00
N ASN A 30 18.00 -14.32 -52.64
CA ASN A 30 19.01 -13.47 -52.00
C ASN A 30 18.44 -12.09 -51.59
N HIS A 31 17.53 -11.52 -52.41
CA HIS A 31 16.85 -10.28 -52.07
C HIS A 31 15.95 -10.44 -50.84
N PHE A 32 15.17 -11.51 -50.77
CA PHE A 32 14.35 -11.83 -49.61
C PHE A 32 15.20 -12.13 -48.37
N LYS A 33 16.28 -12.91 -48.51
CA LYS A 33 17.22 -13.12 -47.39
C LYS A 33 17.79 -11.83 -46.82
N LYS A 34 18.23 -10.87 -47.70
CA LYS A 34 18.74 -9.57 -47.26
C LYS A 34 17.67 -8.70 -46.59
N LYS A 35 16.44 -8.73 -47.09
CA LYS A 35 15.35 -7.86 -46.60
C LYS A 35 14.71 -8.37 -45.31
N PHE A 36 14.66 -9.69 -45.11
CA PHE A 36 13.99 -10.30 -43.95
C PHE A 36 14.94 -10.96 -42.93
N SER A 37 16.26 -11.01 -43.19
CA SER A 37 17.22 -11.54 -42.20
C SER A 37 17.57 -10.57 -41.06
N LYS A 38 17.29 -9.28 -41.22
CA LYS A 38 17.49 -8.28 -40.18
C LYS A 38 16.13 -7.92 -39.55
N ARG A 39 15.60 -8.78 -38.68
CA ARG A 39 14.55 -8.34 -37.77
C ARG A 39 15.15 -7.24 -36.90
N PRO A 40 14.50 -6.07 -36.77
CA PRO A 40 14.94 -5.11 -35.79
C PRO A 40 14.96 -5.80 -34.42
N PRO A 41 15.95 -5.51 -33.59
CA PRO A 41 15.98 -6.06 -32.24
C PRO A 41 14.66 -5.71 -31.54
N PRO A 42 14.10 -6.61 -30.72
CA PRO A 42 12.90 -6.31 -29.96
C PRO A 42 13.15 -5.06 -29.09
N GLY A 43 12.19 -4.15 -29.10
CA GLY A 43 12.21 -3.02 -28.19
C GLY A 43 12.10 -3.52 -26.74
N ILE A 44 12.95 -3.02 -25.87
CA ILE A 44 12.93 -3.29 -24.43
C ILE A 44 12.57 -2.02 -23.67
N ILE A 45 11.81 -2.17 -22.59
CA ILE A 45 11.53 -1.06 -21.67
C ILE A 45 12.72 -0.95 -20.73
N VAL A 46 13.25 0.25 -20.61
CA VAL A 46 14.37 0.53 -19.70
C VAL A 46 13.95 1.49 -18.60
N THR A 47 14.58 1.35 -17.43
CA THR A 47 14.36 2.23 -16.28
C THR A 47 15.69 2.67 -15.70
N GLU A 48 15.76 3.93 -15.29
CA GLU A 48 16.89 4.49 -14.57
C GLU A 48 16.76 4.20 -13.07
N ILE A 49 17.85 3.74 -12.44
CA ILE A 49 17.92 3.52 -11.01
C ILE A 49 18.00 4.86 -10.28
N LYS A 50 17.09 5.07 -9.32
CA LYS A 50 17.00 6.29 -8.52
C LYS A 50 16.83 5.97 -7.05
N GLN A 51 17.23 6.90 -6.20
CA GLN A 51 16.98 6.79 -4.77
C GLN A 51 15.50 6.92 -4.45
N LYS A 52 15.03 6.12 -3.49
CA LYS A 52 13.67 6.13 -2.97
C LYS A 52 13.69 5.86 -1.48
N ALA A 53 12.76 6.47 -0.75
CA ALA A 53 12.58 6.21 0.66
C ALA A 53 11.92 4.84 0.89
N PHE A 54 12.52 4.01 1.72
CA PHE A 54 12.01 2.74 2.20
C PHE A 54 11.81 2.79 3.71
N ASN A 55 10.77 2.11 4.18
CA ASN A 55 10.47 2.01 5.61
C ASN A 55 10.14 0.56 5.95
N ASN A 56 10.70 0.06 7.05
CA ASN A 56 10.19 -1.17 7.62
C ASN A 56 8.82 -0.90 8.25
N LYS A 57 7.96 -1.93 8.31
CA LYS A 57 6.60 -1.80 8.84
C LYS A 57 6.33 -2.85 9.90
N ILE A 58 5.64 -2.44 10.95
CA ILE A 58 5.02 -3.33 11.94
C ILE A 58 3.53 -3.23 11.71
N ASN A 59 2.90 -4.34 11.30
CA ASN A 59 1.47 -4.40 11.09
C ASN A 59 0.79 -5.00 12.32
N THR A 60 -0.23 -4.35 12.80
CA THR A 60 -1.02 -4.76 13.96
C THR A 60 -2.45 -4.24 13.82
N PHE A 61 -3.29 -4.54 14.81
CA PHE A 61 -4.67 -4.08 14.87
C PHE A 61 -4.91 -3.38 16.20
N GLY A 62 -5.90 -2.51 16.21
CA GLY A 62 -6.35 -1.85 17.42
C GLY A 62 -7.81 -1.42 17.31
N THR A 63 -8.38 -1.01 18.41
CA THR A 63 -9.76 -0.51 18.48
C THR A 63 -9.75 1.00 18.61
N ALA A 64 -10.60 1.67 17.84
CA ALA A 64 -10.78 3.11 17.91
C ALA A 64 -11.41 3.50 19.26
N THR A 65 -10.77 4.41 19.99
CA THR A 65 -11.29 4.97 21.23
C THR A 65 -11.36 6.50 21.14
N PRO A 66 -12.44 7.13 21.61
CA PRO A 66 -12.55 8.60 21.58
C PRO A 66 -11.58 9.22 22.58
N ILE A 67 -11.18 10.47 22.34
CA ILE A 67 -10.29 11.19 23.25
C ILE A 67 -10.93 11.39 24.63
N ARG A 68 -12.25 11.55 24.69
CA ARG A 68 -13.02 11.72 25.94
C ARG A 68 -14.38 11.06 25.82
N THR A 69 -14.79 10.43 26.91
CA THR A 69 -16.14 9.86 27.08
C THR A 69 -16.69 10.27 28.44
N LYS A 70 -17.93 10.68 28.48
CA LYS A 70 -18.69 10.88 29.71
C LYS A 70 -20.02 10.15 29.62
N SER A 71 -20.25 9.23 30.54
CA SER A 71 -21.49 8.46 30.62
C SER A 71 -22.39 8.99 31.72
N TYR A 72 -23.71 8.96 31.46
CA TYR A 72 -24.76 9.36 32.39
C TYR A 72 -25.79 8.25 32.42
N LYS A 73 -26.07 7.72 33.61
CA LYS A 73 -27.23 6.87 33.86
C LYS A 73 -28.38 7.73 34.34
N ILE A 74 -29.52 7.69 33.69
CA ILE A 74 -30.69 8.52 33.96
C ILE A 74 -31.89 7.62 34.08
N GLU A 75 -32.68 7.84 35.12
CA GLU A 75 -33.96 7.16 35.27
C GLU A 75 -34.99 7.75 34.31
N LYS A 76 -35.70 6.92 33.56
CA LYS A 76 -36.63 7.37 32.50
C LYS A 76 -37.74 8.30 33.01
N TYR A 77 -38.21 8.08 34.28
CA TYR A 77 -39.23 8.90 34.89
C TYR A 77 -38.77 10.33 35.25
N GLU A 78 -37.45 10.57 35.26
CA GLU A 78 -36.90 11.92 35.49
C GLU A 78 -36.85 12.76 34.23
N ILE A 79 -36.94 12.17 33.06
CA ILE A 79 -36.79 12.85 31.80
C ILE A 79 -38.04 13.68 31.48
N LEU A 80 -37.89 15.00 31.37
CA LEU A 80 -38.99 15.91 31.04
C LEU A 80 -39.18 16.09 29.52
N GLU A 81 -38.09 16.01 28.75
CA GLU A 81 -38.14 16.19 27.29
C GLU A 81 -37.36 15.07 26.62
N PRO A 82 -37.80 14.59 25.41
CA PRO A 82 -37.08 13.54 24.69
C PRO A 82 -35.63 13.93 24.42
N ILE A 83 -34.69 13.01 24.72
CA ILE A 83 -33.27 13.23 24.48
C ILE A 83 -32.97 12.98 22.99
N LYS A 84 -32.25 13.94 22.39
CA LYS A 84 -31.83 13.83 20.98
C LYS A 84 -30.51 13.12 20.89
N PHE A 85 -30.50 11.94 20.27
CA PHE A 85 -29.28 11.14 20.04
C PHE A 85 -28.65 11.45 18.68
N ASN A 86 -27.41 11.08 18.52
CA ASN A 86 -26.58 11.26 17.31
C ASN A 86 -26.43 12.74 16.87
N GLN A 87 -26.62 13.67 17.82
CA GLN A 87 -26.40 15.09 17.58
C GLN A 87 -25.08 15.56 18.13
N ARG A 88 -24.45 16.48 17.44
CA ARG A 88 -23.27 17.20 17.95
C ARG A 88 -23.72 18.30 18.89
N VAL A 89 -23.04 18.39 20.01
CA VAL A 89 -23.24 19.42 21.03
C VAL A 89 -21.92 20.10 21.34
N LYS A 90 -21.99 21.38 21.70
CA LYS A 90 -20.87 22.14 22.22
C LYS A 90 -20.86 22.11 23.74
N LYS A 91 -19.71 22.39 24.32
CA LYS A 91 -19.59 22.58 25.77
C LYS A 91 -20.62 23.60 26.27
N GLY A 92 -21.39 23.19 27.26
CA GLY A 92 -22.48 23.99 27.84
C GLY A 92 -23.86 23.75 27.25
N ASP A 93 -23.97 23.08 26.11
CA ASP A 93 -25.28 22.75 25.52
C ASP A 93 -26.05 21.77 26.39
N LEU A 94 -27.39 21.86 26.33
CA LEU A 94 -28.29 20.96 27.07
C LEU A 94 -28.35 19.59 26.39
N ILE A 95 -27.93 18.55 27.12
CA ILE A 95 -28.05 17.14 26.69
C ILE A 95 -29.41 16.54 27.11
N ALA A 96 -29.78 16.75 28.38
CA ALA A 96 -31.04 16.24 28.91
C ALA A 96 -31.62 17.20 29.96
N LYS A 97 -32.95 17.39 29.91
CA LYS A 97 -33.71 18.15 30.90
C LYS A 97 -34.42 17.16 31.82
N LEU A 98 -34.06 17.20 33.08
CA LEU A 98 -34.59 16.31 34.10
C LEU A 98 -35.42 17.10 35.13
N LYS A 99 -36.26 16.38 35.88
CA LYS A 99 -37.13 16.98 36.91
C LYS A 99 -36.40 17.84 37.93
N TYR A 100 -35.22 17.41 38.35
CA TYR A 100 -34.48 18.06 39.42
C TYR A 100 -33.19 18.71 39.00
N LYS A 101 -32.69 18.44 37.77
CA LYS A 101 -31.43 19.00 37.24
C LYS A 101 -31.39 18.94 35.72
N ASN A 102 -30.56 19.78 35.14
CA ASN A 102 -30.19 19.70 33.73
C ASN A 102 -28.82 19.03 33.56
N ILE A 103 -28.69 18.22 32.53
CA ILE A 103 -27.38 17.68 32.14
C ILE A 103 -26.86 18.52 30.97
N LEU A 104 -25.76 19.22 31.22
CA LEU A 104 -25.06 20.04 30.23
C LEU A 104 -23.83 19.31 29.73
N ALA A 105 -23.45 19.54 28.48
CA ALA A 105 -22.24 19.00 27.88
C ALA A 105 -20.96 19.58 28.52
N PRO A 106 -20.10 18.77 29.15
CA PRO A 106 -18.84 19.26 29.76
C PRO A 106 -17.77 19.57 28.72
N PHE A 107 -17.92 19.06 27.48
CA PHE A 107 -17.05 19.26 26.32
C PHE A 107 -17.83 19.08 25.04
N ASP A 108 -17.23 19.48 23.91
CA ASP A 108 -17.79 19.28 22.58
C ASP A 108 -17.78 17.80 22.21
N GLY A 109 -18.88 17.28 21.64
CA GLY A 109 -18.95 15.87 21.32
C GLY A 109 -20.26 15.47 20.64
N VAL A 110 -20.46 14.15 20.55
CA VAL A 110 -21.69 13.55 20.01
C VAL A 110 -22.42 12.83 21.15
N VAL A 111 -23.71 13.08 21.27
CA VAL A 111 -24.59 12.41 22.23
C VAL A 111 -25.00 11.06 21.66
N GLY A 112 -24.58 9.98 22.30
CA GLY A 112 -24.96 8.60 21.95
C GLY A 112 -25.90 7.97 22.98
N LYS A 113 -26.72 7.03 22.52
CA LYS A 113 -27.43 6.10 23.40
C LYS A 113 -26.61 4.83 23.51
N ARG A 114 -26.40 4.36 24.73
CA ARG A 114 -25.72 3.09 24.98
C ARG A 114 -26.67 2.17 25.72
N ASP A 115 -27.10 1.11 25.04
CA ASP A 115 -28.05 0.16 25.62
C ASP A 115 -27.36 -0.92 26.48
N PHE A 116 -26.03 -1.10 26.29
CA PHE A 116 -25.21 -2.11 27.00
C PHE A 116 -23.95 -1.47 27.53
N SER A 117 -23.58 -1.79 28.74
CA SER A 117 -22.31 -1.43 29.36
C SER A 117 -21.90 -2.55 30.31
N ASP A 118 -20.65 -2.98 30.24
CA ASP A 118 -20.07 -3.96 31.14
C ASP A 118 -19.96 -3.43 32.58
N ASP A 119 -19.89 -2.08 32.73
CA ASP A 119 -19.65 -1.42 34.00
C ASP A 119 -20.90 -0.82 34.68
N LEU A 120 -22.03 -0.78 33.97
CA LEU A 120 -23.26 -0.12 34.46
C LEU A 120 -24.47 -0.98 34.13
N GLU A 121 -25.18 -1.43 35.15
CA GLU A 121 -26.49 -2.08 35.01
C GLU A 121 -27.50 -1.11 34.38
N VAL A 122 -27.97 -1.44 33.20
CA VAL A 122 -29.08 -0.72 32.54
C VAL A 122 -30.36 -1.49 32.82
N SER A 123 -31.21 -0.92 33.65
CA SER A 123 -32.51 -1.52 33.95
C SER A 123 -33.59 -1.10 32.94
N LYS A 124 -34.75 -1.77 32.93
CA LYS A 124 -35.91 -1.36 32.13
C LYS A 124 -36.36 0.08 32.42
N THR A 125 -36.01 0.62 33.58
CA THR A 125 -36.39 1.95 34.07
C THR A 125 -35.36 3.04 33.81
N SER A 126 -34.13 2.67 33.41
CA SER A 126 -33.04 3.63 33.20
C SER A 126 -32.55 3.65 31.74
N ILE A 127 -31.89 4.72 31.36
CA ILE A 127 -31.21 4.90 30.07
C ILE A 127 -29.78 5.32 30.32
N LEU A 128 -28.85 4.81 29.52
CA LEU A 128 -27.46 5.21 29.53
C LEU A 128 -27.16 6.10 28.31
N ILE A 129 -26.60 7.29 28.58
CA ILE A 129 -26.23 8.25 27.57
C ILE A 129 -24.71 8.44 27.62
N ASN A 130 -24.08 8.43 26.49
CA ASN A 130 -22.67 8.81 26.36
C ASN A 130 -22.57 10.15 25.63
N LEU A 131 -21.70 11.01 26.12
CA LEU A 131 -21.13 12.11 25.35
C LEU A 131 -19.70 11.71 24.98
N GLU A 132 -19.39 11.67 23.69
CA GLU A 132 -18.11 11.22 23.16
C GLU A 132 -17.49 12.28 22.26
N ASP A 133 -16.25 12.67 22.57
CA ASP A 133 -15.42 13.50 21.69
C ASP A 133 -14.55 12.56 20.85
N SER A 134 -14.97 12.35 19.62
CA SER A 134 -14.26 11.54 18.62
C SER A 134 -13.56 12.35 17.54
N SER A 135 -13.34 13.65 17.78
CA SER A 135 -12.54 14.52 16.88
C SER A 135 -11.10 14.06 16.74
N THR A 136 -10.59 13.41 17.77
CA THR A 136 -9.33 12.69 17.81
C THR A 136 -9.62 11.27 18.29
N ILE A 137 -9.05 10.30 17.61
CA ILE A 137 -9.13 8.87 17.98
C ILE A 137 -7.79 8.44 18.53
N TYR A 138 -7.84 7.71 19.62
CA TYR A 138 -6.74 6.91 20.13
C TYR A 138 -6.95 5.44 19.80
N THR A 139 -5.85 4.72 19.68
CA THR A 139 -5.86 3.27 19.64
C THR A 139 -4.64 2.74 20.36
N ASP A 140 -4.85 1.79 21.24
CA ASP A 140 -3.79 1.10 21.96
C ASP A 140 -3.47 -0.20 21.21
N VAL A 141 -2.19 -0.44 20.99
CA VAL A 141 -1.70 -1.60 20.25
C VAL A 141 -0.63 -2.32 21.04
N ASN A 142 -0.55 -3.63 20.85
CA ASN A 142 0.49 -4.47 21.41
C ASN A 142 1.51 -4.81 20.33
N ILE A 143 2.75 -4.40 20.53
CA ILE A 143 3.87 -4.56 19.61
C ILE A 143 4.77 -5.67 20.13
N PRO A 144 5.08 -6.73 19.36
CA PRO A 144 5.96 -7.80 19.80
C PRO A 144 7.33 -7.29 20.30
N GLU A 145 7.87 -7.90 21.35
CA GLU A 145 9.11 -7.51 22.02
C GLU A 145 10.30 -7.32 21.08
N ILE A 146 10.39 -8.12 20.01
CA ILE A 146 11.46 -8.06 19.02
C ILE A 146 11.54 -6.70 18.32
N PHE A 147 10.44 -5.95 18.26
CA PHE A 147 10.39 -4.62 17.66
C PHE A 147 10.60 -3.48 18.65
N ALA A 148 10.65 -3.77 19.96
CA ALA A 148 10.76 -2.75 21.01
C ALA A 148 11.94 -1.78 20.79
N PRO A 149 13.14 -2.20 20.33
CA PRO A 149 14.27 -1.30 20.09
C PRO A 149 14.02 -0.26 18.99
N PHE A 150 13.10 -0.54 18.08
CA PHE A 150 12.80 0.30 16.92
C PHE A 150 11.61 1.22 17.13
N VAL A 151 10.78 0.98 18.14
CA VAL A 151 9.56 1.74 18.41
C VAL A 151 9.90 2.97 19.24
N LYS A 152 9.50 4.15 18.74
CA LYS A 152 9.74 5.45 19.41
C LYS A 152 8.51 6.33 19.30
N VAL A 153 8.33 7.21 20.26
CA VAL A 153 7.31 8.28 20.20
C VAL A 153 7.56 9.14 18.97
N GLY A 154 6.49 9.52 18.27
CA GLY A 154 6.54 10.30 17.04
C GLY A 154 6.72 9.51 15.75
N LEU A 155 6.89 8.18 15.79
CA LEU A 155 6.91 7.38 14.57
C LEU A 155 5.60 7.53 13.80
N PRO A 156 5.68 7.69 12.46
CA PRO A 156 4.52 7.78 11.60
C PRO A 156 3.80 6.43 11.49
N VAL A 157 2.49 6.50 11.48
CA VAL A 157 1.59 5.34 11.43
C VAL A 157 0.58 5.56 10.30
N ASP A 158 0.43 4.58 9.43
CA ASP A 158 -0.67 4.52 8.49
C ASP A 158 -1.79 3.69 9.12
N ILE A 159 -3.00 4.23 9.14
CA ILE A 159 -4.17 3.60 9.73
C ILE A 159 -5.22 3.41 8.64
N LYS A 160 -5.77 2.21 8.54
CA LYS A 160 -6.87 1.89 7.65
C LYS A 160 -8.08 1.48 8.47
N PHE A 161 -9.24 1.87 8.00
CA PHE A 161 -10.52 1.50 8.54
C PHE A 161 -11.34 0.78 7.46
N SER A 162 -11.83 -0.41 7.77
CA SER A 162 -12.52 -1.28 6.79
C SER A 162 -13.80 -0.66 6.21
N GLY A 163 -14.42 0.30 6.91
CA GLY A 163 -15.57 1.04 6.41
C GLY A 163 -15.24 1.99 5.24
N TYR A 164 -13.97 2.37 5.07
CA TYR A 164 -13.46 3.25 4.01
C TYR A 164 -12.13 2.74 3.50
N GLU A 165 -12.13 1.59 2.84
CA GLU A 165 -10.91 0.85 2.42
C GLU A 165 -9.90 1.65 1.59
N LYS A 166 -10.36 2.65 0.85
CA LYS A 166 -9.49 3.52 0.02
C LYS A 166 -8.82 4.65 0.81
N ASN A 167 -9.26 4.91 2.04
CA ASN A 167 -8.75 6.01 2.84
C ASN A 167 -7.61 5.52 3.73
N ASN A 168 -6.51 6.25 3.73
CA ASN A 168 -5.40 6.06 4.66
C ASN A 168 -5.40 7.25 5.62
N TYR A 169 -5.50 6.98 6.91
CA TYR A 169 -5.53 8.00 7.95
C TYR A 169 -4.15 8.09 8.60
N PRO A 170 -3.48 9.24 8.50
CA PRO A 170 -2.19 9.40 9.15
C PRO A 170 -2.35 9.48 10.66
N GLY A 171 -1.47 8.79 11.37
CA GLY A 171 -1.35 8.84 12.82
C GLY A 171 0.09 8.88 13.27
N VAL A 172 0.28 9.00 14.57
CA VAL A 172 1.61 8.99 15.20
C VAL A 172 1.57 8.21 16.51
N ILE A 173 2.69 7.58 16.86
CA ILE A 173 2.85 7.02 18.21
C ILE A 173 2.94 8.17 19.21
N GLN A 174 1.95 8.28 20.09
CA GLN A 174 1.88 9.31 21.11
C GLN A 174 2.66 8.94 22.36
N SER A 175 2.53 7.69 22.80
CA SER A 175 3.20 7.19 23.99
C SER A 175 3.49 5.71 23.90
N ILE A 176 4.45 5.25 24.70
CA ILE A 176 4.92 3.88 24.74
C ILE A 176 5.00 3.49 26.24
N ALA A 177 4.59 2.25 26.56
CA ALA A 177 4.74 1.72 27.90
C ALA A 177 6.22 1.64 28.31
N SER A 178 6.50 1.84 29.60
CA SER A 178 7.87 1.78 30.14
C SER A 178 8.37 0.34 30.35
N ARG A 179 7.52 -0.67 30.15
CA ARG A 179 7.83 -2.09 30.36
C ARG A 179 7.13 -2.97 29.32
N ILE A 180 7.71 -4.13 29.11
CA ILE A 180 7.11 -5.22 28.33
C ILE A 180 6.17 -6.01 29.23
N THR A 181 4.98 -6.34 28.72
CA THR A 181 4.01 -7.22 29.37
C THR A 181 4.50 -8.65 29.29
N LYS A 182 4.71 -9.29 30.45
CA LYS A 182 5.32 -10.64 30.51
C LYS A 182 4.49 -11.71 29.83
N ASP A 183 3.17 -11.65 29.99
CA ASP A 183 2.26 -12.69 29.50
C ASP A 183 2.14 -12.70 27.98
N THR A 184 2.14 -11.53 27.37
CA THR A 184 1.98 -11.37 25.93
C THR A 184 3.29 -11.11 25.18
N ARG A 185 4.42 -10.93 25.90
CA ARG A 185 5.71 -10.54 25.35
C ARG A 185 5.59 -9.37 24.37
N SER A 186 4.87 -8.34 24.79
CA SER A 186 4.58 -7.18 23.95
C SER A 186 4.78 -5.86 24.69
N LEU A 187 5.11 -4.84 23.92
CA LEU A 187 5.20 -3.45 24.31
C LEU A 187 3.90 -2.73 23.91
N ALA A 188 3.18 -2.19 24.90
CA ALA A 188 1.99 -1.40 24.60
C ALA A 188 2.37 -0.02 24.09
N ALA A 189 1.71 0.44 23.03
CA ALA A 189 1.88 1.77 22.46
C ALA A 189 0.52 2.38 22.16
N ARG A 190 0.38 3.68 22.44
CA ARG A 190 -0.80 4.48 22.11
C ARG A 190 -0.54 5.29 20.87
N ILE A 191 -1.43 5.14 19.91
CA ILE A 191 -1.41 5.87 18.63
C ILE A 191 -2.51 6.92 18.69
N LYS A 192 -2.19 8.11 18.20
CA LYS A 192 -3.11 9.24 18.04
C LYS A 192 -3.34 9.50 16.56
N MET A 193 -4.59 9.73 16.17
CA MET A 193 -4.96 10.17 14.83
C MET A 193 -6.08 11.22 14.90
N ASP A 194 -6.07 12.15 13.96
CA ASP A 194 -7.13 13.14 13.82
C ASP A 194 -8.32 12.55 13.03
N ASN A 195 -9.53 12.83 13.50
CA ASN A 195 -10.78 12.36 12.93
C ASN A 195 -11.76 13.52 12.68
N PHE A 196 -11.26 14.60 12.09
CA PHE A 196 -12.06 15.84 11.89
C PHE A 196 -13.34 15.65 11.08
N LYS A 197 -13.37 14.64 10.21
CA LYS A 197 -14.58 14.31 9.43
C LYS A 197 -15.54 13.39 10.20
N TYR A 198 -15.12 12.86 11.34
CA TYR A 198 -15.89 11.90 12.15
C TYR A 198 -16.27 10.62 11.38
N GLU A 199 -15.43 10.23 10.42
CA GLU A 199 -15.65 9.03 9.61
C GLU A 199 -15.41 7.74 10.40
N ILE A 200 -14.50 7.79 11.38
CA ILE A 200 -14.18 6.65 12.24
C ILE A 200 -14.99 6.74 13.53
N LEU A 201 -15.81 5.75 13.74
CA LEU A 201 -16.61 5.64 14.95
C LEU A 201 -15.82 4.95 16.06
N PRO A 202 -15.96 5.40 17.32
CA PRO A 202 -15.45 4.66 18.46
C PRO A 202 -15.92 3.20 18.46
N GLY A 203 -15.03 2.27 18.80
CA GLY A 203 -15.28 0.83 18.74
C GLY A 203 -14.90 0.17 17.40
N SER A 204 -14.58 0.96 16.36
CA SER A 204 -14.15 0.41 15.07
C SER A 204 -12.81 -0.31 15.16
N LEU A 205 -12.68 -1.40 14.41
CA LEU A 205 -11.39 -2.08 14.20
C LEU A 205 -10.55 -1.28 13.22
N LEU A 206 -9.29 -1.05 13.59
CA LEU A 206 -8.30 -0.33 12.80
C LEU A 206 -7.13 -1.26 12.44
N GLU A 207 -6.76 -1.27 11.16
CA GLU A 207 -5.51 -1.85 10.70
C GLU A 207 -4.41 -0.80 10.79
N ILE A 208 -3.31 -1.16 11.43
CA ILE A 208 -2.26 -0.22 11.82
C ILE A 208 -0.93 -0.68 11.26
N SER A 209 -0.26 0.22 10.54
CA SER A 209 1.07 0.00 9.96
C SER A 209 2.03 1.05 10.49
N ILE A 210 2.85 0.68 11.47
CA ILE A 210 3.87 1.56 12.08
C ILE A 210 5.12 1.52 11.23
N LYS A 211 5.56 2.70 10.75
CA LYS A 211 6.76 2.83 9.91
C LYS A 211 7.98 3.13 10.78
N TYR A 212 9.04 2.34 10.61
CA TYR A 212 10.29 2.55 11.32
C TYR A 212 11.50 2.34 10.39
N ASN A 213 12.69 2.70 10.84
CA ASN A 213 13.93 2.55 10.09
C ASN A 213 13.85 3.12 8.67
N LYS A 214 13.38 4.40 8.58
CA LYS A 214 13.36 5.12 7.31
C LYS A 214 14.78 5.27 6.77
N ARG A 215 14.97 4.92 5.50
CA ARG A 215 16.24 5.06 4.79
C ARG A 215 15.99 5.37 3.33
N ASP A 216 16.91 6.09 2.72
CA ASP A 216 16.96 6.32 1.29
C ASP A 216 17.90 5.29 0.69
N SER A 217 17.40 4.47 -0.23
CA SER A 217 18.13 3.39 -0.89
C SER A 217 17.85 3.42 -2.38
N LEU A 218 18.75 2.84 -3.17
CA LEU A 218 18.51 2.67 -4.60
C LEU A 218 17.29 1.78 -4.83
N SER A 219 16.51 2.13 -5.83
CA SER A 219 15.24 1.49 -6.14
C SER A 219 15.14 1.11 -7.61
N MET A 220 14.52 -0.02 -7.87
CA MET A 220 14.13 -0.46 -9.20
C MET A 220 12.69 -1.00 -9.21
N PRO A 221 11.99 -1.00 -10.35
CA PRO A 221 10.75 -1.74 -10.50
C PRO A 221 10.96 -3.24 -10.26
N ASP A 222 10.01 -3.90 -9.61
CA ASP A 222 10.09 -5.34 -9.33
C ASP A 222 10.07 -6.20 -10.60
N THR A 223 9.49 -5.69 -11.70
CA THR A 223 9.47 -6.33 -13.02
C THR A 223 10.86 -6.47 -13.66
N GLY A 224 11.85 -5.66 -13.24
CA GLY A 224 13.23 -5.73 -13.75
C GLY A 224 14.07 -6.79 -13.04
N ALA A 225 13.55 -7.48 -12.00
CA ALA A 225 14.29 -8.48 -11.25
C ALA A 225 14.05 -9.89 -11.80
N ILE A 226 15.14 -10.61 -12.11
CA ILE A 226 15.11 -12.02 -12.52
C ILE A 226 15.61 -12.85 -11.36
N ILE A 227 14.76 -13.72 -10.82
CA ILE A 227 15.07 -14.56 -9.66
C ILE A 227 15.39 -15.97 -10.16
N GLU A 228 16.58 -16.47 -9.84
CA GLU A 228 17.03 -17.84 -10.14
C GLU A 228 17.58 -18.48 -8.89
N GLY A 229 16.80 -19.37 -8.30
CA GLY A 229 17.14 -19.97 -7.01
C GLY A 229 17.22 -18.91 -5.90
N ASP A 230 18.39 -18.78 -5.28
CA ASP A 230 18.71 -17.82 -4.22
C ASP A 230 19.34 -16.52 -4.72
N LYS A 231 19.52 -16.39 -6.04
CA LYS A 231 20.20 -15.26 -6.68
C LYS A 231 19.21 -14.38 -7.45
N VAL A 232 19.49 -13.10 -7.46
CA VAL A 232 18.73 -12.10 -8.20
C VAL A 232 19.62 -11.42 -9.23
N TYR A 233 19.13 -11.32 -10.44
CA TYR A 233 19.83 -10.71 -11.56
C TYR A 233 19.01 -9.60 -12.17
N VAL A 234 19.70 -8.69 -12.83
CA VAL A 234 19.14 -7.65 -13.70
C VAL A 234 19.92 -7.57 -15.00
N TYR A 235 19.32 -7.05 -16.05
CA TYR A 235 20.04 -6.65 -17.26
C TYR A 235 20.39 -5.16 -17.15
N LYS A 236 21.66 -4.88 -16.89
CA LYS A 236 22.20 -3.52 -16.93
C LYS A 236 22.56 -3.15 -18.36
N ILE A 237 22.13 -1.99 -18.82
CA ILE A 237 22.45 -1.45 -20.15
C ILE A 237 23.71 -0.60 -20.04
N ASP A 238 24.72 -0.93 -20.86
CA ASP A 238 25.93 -0.13 -20.94
C ASP A 238 25.84 1.02 -21.94
N LYS A 239 26.90 1.83 -22.03
CA LYS A 239 26.95 3.00 -22.93
C LYS A 239 26.86 2.64 -24.44
N GLU A 240 27.09 1.37 -24.76
CA GLU A 240 27.02 0.84 -26.12
C GLU A 240 25.66 0.22 -26.44
N ASN A 241 24.65 0.46 -25.57
CA ASN A 241 23.30 -0.13 -25.64
C ASN A 241 23.31 -1.67 -25.61
N THR A 242 24.30 -2.27 -24.93
CA THR A 242 24.39 -3.70 -24.75
C THR A 242 23.89 -4.08 -23.35
N ALA A 243 22.98 -5.07 -23.28
CA ALA A 243 22.47 -5.60 -22.04
C ALA A 243 23.44 -6.61 -21.43
N LYS A 244 23.92 -6.35 -20.22
CA LYS A 244 24.78 -7.26 -19.46
C LYS A 244 24.06 -7.75 -18.22
N ARG A 245 24.01 -9.06 -18.06
CA ARG A 245 23.46 -9.69 -16.86
C ARG A 245 24.36 -9.41 -15.67
N LEU A 246 23.77 -8.86 -14.60
CA LEU A 246 24.46 -8.51 -13.36
C LEU A 246 23.74 -9.12 -12.17
N GLU A 247 24.48 -9.79 -11.28
CA GLU A 247 23.96 -10.25 -10.00
C GLU A 247 23.87 -9.09 -9.02
N ILE A 248 22.73 -8.96 -8.33
CA ILE A 248 22.47 -7.91 -7.36
C ILE A 248 21.99 -8.48 -6.04
N LYS A 249 22.15 -7.72 -4.96
CA LYS A 249 21.52 -8.02 -3.68
C LYS A 249 20.35 -7.05 -3.48
N ILE A 250 19.20 -7.63 -3.23
CA ILE A 250 17.96 -6.88 -3.01
C ILE A 250 17.60 -6.85 -1.54
N GLY A 251 16.86 -5.82 -1.16
CA GLY A 251 16.27 -5.65 0.17
C GLY A 251 14.76 -5.79 0.14
N MET A 252 14.11 -4.79 0.70
CA MET A 252 12.66 -4.75 0.82
C MET A 252 11.97 -4.56 -0.52
N ARG A 253 10.75 -5.11 -0.63
CA ARG A 253 9.82 -4.84 -1.73
C ARG A 253 8.64 -4.02 -1.23
N GLU A 254 8.37 -2.91 -1.88
CA GLU A 254 7.27 -2.02 -1.50
C GLU A 254 6.67 -1.33 -2.72
N ASN A 255 5.35 -1.40 -2.86
CA ASN A 255 4.59 -0.70 -3.91
C ASN A 255 5.16 -0.89 -5.33
N GLY A 256 5.47 -2.15 -5.72
CA GLY A 256 5.99 -2.49 -7.04
C GLY A 256 7.45 -2.08 -7.26
N ASN A 257 8.18 -1.72 -6.19
CA ASN A 257 9.60 -1.39 -6.24
C ASN A 257 10.40 -2.30 -5.31
N ILE A 258 11.64 -2.56 -5.70
CA ILE A 258 12.60 -3.33 -4.91
C ILE A 258 13.73 -2.40 -4.47
N GLU A 259 14.09 -2.49 -3.20
CA GLU A 259 15.30 -1.89 -2.64
C GLU A 259 16.54 -2.64 -3.13
N ILE A 260 17.55 -1.90 -3.57
CA ILE A 260 18.84 -2.45 -4.00
C ILE A 260 19.86 -2.21 -2.90
N ILE A 261 20.40 -3.29 -2.35
CA ILE A 261 21.44 -3.23 -1.31
C ILE A 261 22.83 -3.09 -1.94
N SER A 262 23.07 -3.81 -3.05
CA SER A 262 24.35 -3.74 -3.77
C SER A 262 24.23 -4.27 -5.20
N GLY A 263 25.19 -3.88 -6.04
CA GLY A 263 25.31 -4.34 -7.43
C GLY A 263 25.01 -3.25 -8.46
N LEU A 264 24.23 -2.22 -8.12
CA LEU A 264 23.91 -1.11 -9.01
C LEU A 264 24.29 0.24 -8.37
N LYS A 265 24.35 1.27 -9.19
CA LYS A 265 24.62 2.66 -8.80
C LYS A 265 23.48 3.56 -9.23
N ASP A 266 23.40 4.72 -8.60
CA ASP A 266 22.46 5.77 -9.02
C ASP A 266 22.74 6.19 -10.46
N GLY A 267 21.68 6.33 -11.27
CA GLY A 267 21.75 6.63 -12.70
C GLY A 267 22.05 5.44 -13.61
N ASP A 268 22.26 4.21 -13.08
CA ASP A 268 22.36 3.02 -13.92
C ASP A 268 21.04 2.75 -14.65
N ILE A 269 21.14 2.30 -15.91
CA ILE A 269 19.95 1.93 -16.71
C ILE A 269 19.82 0.42 -16.73
N ILE A 270 18.63 -0.07 -16.40
CA ILE A 270 18.29 -1.49 -16.44
C ILE A 270 17.11 -1.75 -17.37
N ALA A 271 17.01 -3.00 -17.86
CA ALA A 271 15.91 -3.50 -18.70
C ALA A 271 15.10 -4.56 -17.93
#